data_b7d83815605d4b87492374883e72de5c
#
_entry.id   b7d83815605d4b87492374883e72de5c
#
_cell.length_a   1.000
_cell.length_b   1.000
_cell.length_c   1.000
_cell.angle_alpha   90.00
_cell.angle_beta   90.00
_cell.angle_gamma   90.00
#
_symmetry.space_group_name_H-M   'P 1'
#
loop_
_entity.id
_entity.type
_entity.pdbx_description
1 polymer ?
#
loop_
_entity_poly.entity_id
_entity_poly.type
_entity_poly.pdbx_seq_one_letter_code
_entity_poly.pdbx_strand_id
1 'polypeptide(L)'
;MYTRYKLTLANRVTIPVGAIVELEVVQEVEVPKSPLGEQQRNYGMFYIRKQFAMQGLFQAVHTPFPEGFNGVPVIVVENRHVADIELLSGEEVGEFWLFESNS
;
A
#
# COMPACT_ATOMS: atom_id res chain seq x y z
N MET A 1 2.85 -18.24 -5.01
CA MET A 1 3.12 -17.99 -3.58
C MET A 1 3.09 -16.50 -3.31
N TYR A 2 2.56 -16.11 -2.20
CA TYR A 2 2.59 -14.70 -1.82
C TYR A 2 2.79 -14.55 -0.30
N THR A 3 3.35 -13.41 0.08
CA THR A 3 3.55 -13.03 1.48
C THR A 3 2.85 -11.69 1.71
N ARG A 4 2.21 -11.53 2.87
CA ARG A 4 1.50 -10.31 3.21
C ARG A 4 2.20 -9.61 4.36
N TYR A 5 2.36 -8.31 4.22
CA TYR A 5 2.94 -7.46 5.26
C TYR A 5 1.92 -6.38 5.63
N LYS A 6 1.66 -6.24 6.92
CA LYS A 6 0.81 -5.14 7.40
C LYS A 6 1.58 -3.83 7.32
N LEU A 7 0.93 -2.79 6.80
CA LEU A 7 1.50 -1.45 6.74
C LEU A 7 0.78 -0.57 7.75
N THR A 8 1.54 0.10 8.60
CA THR A 8 1.00 0.97 9.63
C THR A 8 1.43 2.41 9.40
N LEU A 9 0.54 3.33 9.73
CA LEU A 9 0.75 4.75 9.51
C LEU A 9 1.83 5.30 10.43
N ALA A 10 2.76 6.07 9.87
CA ALA A 10 3.86 6.67 10.64
C ALA A 10 3.38 7.86 11.47
N ASN A 11 2.51 8.70 10.90
CA ASN A 11 2.06 9.93 11.53
C ASN A 11 0.55 10.06 11.38
N ARG A 12 -0.08 10.72 12.38
CA ARG A 12 -1.48 11.08 12.27
C ARG A 12 -1.70 11.98 11.06
N VAL A 13 -2.80 11.74 10.34
CA VAL A 13 -3.17 12.55 9.18
C VAL A 13 -4.67 12.75 9.12
N THR A 14 -5.09 13.96 8.75
CA THR A 14 -6.48 14.27 8.44
C THR A 14 -6.58 14.45 6.93
N ILE A 15 -7.46 13.70 6.29
CA ILE A 15 -7.65 13.74 4.84
C ILE A 15 -8.94 14.48 4.55
N PRO A 16 -8.87 15.72 4.05
CA PRO A 16 -10.08 16.49 3.74
C PRO A 16 -10.96 15.80 2.67
N VAL A 17 -12.23 16.17 2.67
CA VAL A 17 -13.17 15.69 1.65
C VAL A 17 -12.62 15.99 0.27
N GLY A 18 -12.60 14.99 -0.59
CA GLY A 18 -12.13 15.11 -1.98
C GLY A 18 -10.64 15.19 -2.17
N ALA A 19 -9.85 15.19 -1.09
CA ALA A 19 -8.41 15.30 -1.21
C ALA A 19 -7.77 13.97 -1.62
N ILE A 20 -6.68 14.10 -2.38
CA ILE A 20 -5.78 12.99 -2.72
C ILE A 20 -4.49 13.25 -1.97
N VAL A 21 -4.06 12.31 -1.15
CA VAL A 21 -2.88 12.48 -0.29
C VAL A 21 -1.99 11.25 -0.33
N GLU A 22 -0.71 11.46 -0.01
CA GLU A 22 0.23 10.37 0.22
C GLU A 22 0.23 10.02 1.71
N LEU A 23 0.18 8.72 2.01
CA LEU A 23 0.29 8.23 3.37
C LEU A 23 1.71 7.73 3.61
N GLU A 24 2.31 8.17 4.71
CA GLU A 24 3.60 7.63 5.14
C GLU A 24 3.36 6.42 6.04
N VAL A 25 3.96 5.31 5.67
CA VAL A 25 3.93 4.08 6.49
C VAL A 25 5.31 3.83 7.08
N VAL A 26 5.35 2.99 8.12
CA VAL A 26 6.59 2.73 8.86
C VAL A 26 7.43 1.66 8.17
N GLN A 27 6.78 0.68 7.55
CA GLN A 27 7.46 -0.53 7.09
C GLN A 27 8.21 -0.30 5.79
N GLU A 28 9.42 -0.85 5.73
CA GLU A 28 10.14 -1.02 4.49
C GLU A 28 9.76 -2.36 3.88
N VAL A 29 9.60 -2.39 2.56
CA VAL A 29 9.31 -3.63 1.84
C VAL A 29 10.31 -3.80 0.72
N GLU A 30 10.49 -5.04 0.28
CA GLU A 30 11.40 -5.36 -0.79
C GLU A 30 10.71 -6.31 -1.76
N VAL A 31 10.86 -6.02 -3.05
CA VAL A 31 10.44 -6.94 -4.12
C VAL A 31 11.73 -7.52 -4.72
N PRO A 32 12.13 -8.72 -4.30
CA PRO A 32 13.38 -9.30 -4.76
C PRO A 32 13.32 -9.63 -6.25
N LYS A 33 14.47 -9.68 -6.88
CA LYS A 33 14.57 -10.06 -8.28
C LYS A 33 14.31 -11.55 -8.44
N SER A 34 13.53 -11.88 -9.46
CA SER A 34 13.25 -13.27 -9.77
C SER A 34 14.51 -13.95 -10.32
N PRO A 35 14.84 -15.16 -9.84
CA PRO A 35 15.94 -15.94 -10.41
C PRO A 35 15.59 -16.56 -11.75
N LEU A 36 14.32 -16.51 -12.17
CA LEU A 36 13.83 -17.22 -13.35
C LEU A 36 13.87 -16.37 -14.63
N GLY A 37 14.47 -15.20 -14.57
CA GLY A 37 14.62 -14.34 -15.72
C GLY A 37 13.36 -13.56 -16.06
N GLU A 38 13.20 -13.19 -17.32
CA GLU A 38 12.22 -12.19 -17.74
C GLU A 38 10.78 -12.66 -17.78
N GLN A 39 10.53 -13.96 -17.87
CA GLN A 39 9.18 -14.47 -18.06
C GLN A 39 8.38 -14.60 -16.79
N GLN A 40 9.04 -14.71 -15.65
CA GLN A 40 8.37 -14.87 -14.36
C GLN A 40 8.98 -13.88 -13.38
N ARG A 41 8.27 -12.78 -13.16
CA ARG A 41 8.76 -11.69 -12.32
C ARG A 41 8.00 -11.64 -11.02
N ASN A 42 8.74 -11.25 -9.97
CA ASN A 42 8.14 -10.91 -8.72
C ASN A 42 7.52 -9.52 -8.82
N TYR A 43 6.49 -9.28 -8.04
CA TYR A 43 5.90 -7.94 -7.94
C TYR A 43 5.19 -7.79 -6.61
N GLY A 44 4.97 -6.54 -6.20
CA GLY A 44 4.21 -6.21 -5.01
C GLY A 44 2.96 -5.41 -5.34
N MET A 45 1.95 -5.55 -4.49
CA MET A 45 0.72 -4.79 -4.59
C MET A 45 0.32 -4.29 -3.21
N PHE A 46 -0.17 -3.06 -3.15
CA PHE A 46 -0.79 -2.56 -1.93
C PHE A 46 -2.31 -2.73 -2.02
N TYR A 47 -2.89 -3.19 -0.91
CA TYR A 47 -4.34 -3.28 -0.75
C TYR A 47 -4.74 -2.52 0.50
N ILE A 48 -5.62 -1.53 0.34
CA ILE A 48 -6.10 -0.74 1.45
C ILE A 48 -6.94 -1.60 2.39
N ARG A 49 -6.91 -1.27 3.69
CA ARG A 49 -7.72 -1.96 4.68
C ARG A 49 -9.20 -1.83 4.35
N LYS A 50 -9.93 -2.94 4.38
CA LYS A 50 -11.33 -3.01 3.99
C LYS A 50 -12.19 -1.97 4.72
N GLN A 51 -11.95 -1.77 6.01
CA GLN A 51 -12.73 -0.83 6.82
C GLN A 51 -12.63 0.60 6.28
N PHE A 52 -11.46 1.00 5.81
CA PHE A 52 -11.27 2.34 5.24
C PHE A 52 -11.92 2.44 3.86
N ALA A 53 -11.83 1.40 3.06
CA ALA A 53 -12.51 1.37 1.76
C ALA A 53 -14.03 1.53 1.94
N MET A 54 -14.58 0.88 2.96
CA MET A 54 -16.01 0.97 3.28
C MET A 54 -16.41 2.37 3.77
N GLN A 55 -15.48 3.12 4.34
CA GLN A 55 -15.73 4.50 4.75
C GLN A 55 -15.61 5.50 3.61
N GLY A 56 -15.14 5.07 2.45
CA GLY A 56 -14.96 5.96 1.31
C GLY A 56 -13.53 6.41 1.06
N LEU A 57 -12.55 5.78 1.70
CA LEU A 57 -11.14 6.02 1.43
C LEU A 57 -10.67 5.05 0.36
N PHE A 58 -10.33 5.57 -0.80
CA PHE A 58 -9.97 4.75 -1.95
C PHE A 58 -8.49 4.89 -2.28
N GLN A 59 -7.91 3.79 -2.73
CA GLN A 59 -6.57 3.76 -3.24
C GLN A 59 -6.56 4.47 -4.60
N ALA A 60 -5.76 5.54 -4.72
CA ALA A 60 -5.74 6.34 -5.94
C ALA A 60 -4.75 5.81 -6.98
N VAL A 61 -3.78 5.01 -6.57
CA VAL A 61 -2.76 4.43 -7.46
C VAL A 61 -2.73 2.92 -7.25
N HIS A 62 -2.86 2.16 -8.33
CA HIS A 62 -2.90 0.70 -8.30
C HIS A 62 -1.73 0.06 -9.04
N THR A 63 -0.68 0.82 -9.31
CA THR A 63 0.48 0.32 -10.05
C THR A 63 1.24 -0.70 -9.22
N PRO A 64 1.59 -1.87 -9.79
CA PRO A 64 2.40 -2.84 -9.08
C PRO A 64 3.80 -2.29 -8.77
N PHE A 65 4.37 -2.74 -7.66
CA PHE A 65 5.74 -2.44 -7.31
C PHE A 65 6.65 -3.42 -8.04
N PRO A 66 7.63 -2.93 -8.80
CA PRO A 66 8.45 -3.81 -9.66
C PRO A 66 9.55 -4.52 -8.89
N GLU A 67 10.13 -5.53 -9.51
CA GLU A 67 11.33 -6.16 -9.00
C GLU A 67 12.42 -5.12 -8.76
N GLY A 68 13.14 -5.31 -7.66
CA GLY A 68 14.18 -4.38 -7.25
C GLY A 68 13.70 -3.25 -6.37
N PHE A 69 12.39 -3.08 -6.20
CA PHE A 69 11.90 -2.08 -5.26
C PHE A 69 12.36 -2.44 -3.84
N ASN A 70 12.90 -1.46 -3.14
CA ASN A 70 13.37 -1.64 -1.78
C ASN A 70 13.23 -0.30 -1.04
N GLY A 71 12.41 -0.28 -0.01
CA GLY A 71 12.19 0.92 0.78
C GLY A 71 10.78 1.02 1.31
N VAL A 72 10.42 2.22 1.73
CA VAL A 72 9.07 2.51 2.23
C VAL A 72 8.16 2.79 1.04
N PRO A 73 7.07 2.03 0.86
CA PRO A 73 6.18 2.27 -0.27
C PRO A 73 5.40 3.57 -0.09
N VAL A 74 5.18 4.26 -1.18
CA VAL A 74 4.32 5.45 -1.21
C VAL A 74 2.91 5.00 -1.49
N ILE A 75 2.00 5.33 -0.58
CA ILE A 75 0.59 4.95 -0.66
C ILE A 75 -0.21 6.21 -0.95
N VAL A 76 -0.96 6.22 -2.04
CA VAL A 76 -1.77 7.37 -2.45
C VAL A 76 -3.23 7.02 -2.32
N VAL A 77 -3.97 7.82 -1.57
CA VAL A 77 -5.40 7.59 -1.29
C VAL A 77 -6.22 8.83 -1.58
N GLU A 78 -7.49 8.61 -1.87
CA GLU A 78 -8.46 9.68 -2.11
C GLU A 78 -9.63 9.55 -1.15
N ASN A 79 -10.01 10.65 -0.51
CA ASN A 79 -11.19 10.66 0.35
C ASN A 79 -12.44 10.98 -0.47
N ARG A 80 -13.26 9.96 -0.70
CA ARG A 80 -14.57 10.10 -1.37
C ARG A 80 -15.73 10.06 -0.40
N HIS A 81 -15.44 10.15 0.90
CA HIS A 81 -16.47 10.26 1.93
C HIS A 81 -17.04 11.68 1.96
N VAL A 82 -18.16 11.87 2.66
CA VAL A 82 -18.81 13.18 2.79
C VAL A 82 -18.21 14.04 3.90
N ALA A 83 -17.26 13.50 4.66
CA ALA A 83 -16.59 14.18 5.76
C ALA A 83 -15.09 13.90 5.71
N ASP A 84 -14.32 14.70 6.43
CA ASP A 84 -12.89 14.46 6.59
C ASP A 84 -12.67 13.10 7.26
N ILE A 85 -11.59 12.42 6.86
CA ILE A 85 -11.20 11.14 7.47
C ILE A 85 -9.92 11.36 8.25
N GLU A 86 -9.94 10.99 9.53
CA GLU A 86 -8.76 11.05 10.38
C GLU A 86 -8.18 9.65 10.56
N LEU A 87 -6.88 9.53 10.32
CA LEU A 87 -6.13 8.30 10.57
C LEU A 87 -5.09 8.57 11.65
N LEU A 88 -4.96 7.65 12.57
CA LEU A 88 -4.06 7.80 13.71
C LEU A 88 -2.71 7.12 13.45
N SER A 89 -1.66 7.66 14.07
CA SER A 89 -0.34 7.03 14.04
C SER A 89 -0.43 5.60 14.58
N GLY A 90 0.24 4.67 13.89
CA GLY A 90 0.24 3.26 14.27
C GLY A 90 -0.95 2.47 13.75
N GLU A 91 -1.94 3.13 13.16
CA GLU A 91 -3.10 2.43 12.59
C GLU A 91 -2.71 1.63 11.36
N GLU A 92 -3.25 0.42 11.23
CA GLU A 92 -3.03 -0.38 10.01
C GLU A 92 -3.82 0.24 8.86
N VAL A 93 -3.14 0.63 7.80
CA VAL A 93 -3.79 1.25 6.63
C VAL A 93 -4.07 0.24 5.53
N GLY A 94 -3.39 -0.88 5.54
CA GLY A 94 -3.57 -1.92 4.55
C GLY A 94 -2.45 -2.94 4.60
N GLU A 95 -2.34 -3.71 3.54
CA GLU A 95 -1.35 -4.77 3.42
C GLU A 95 -0.57 -4.62 2.12
N PHE A 96 0.70 -4.91 2.20
CA PHE A 96 1.55 -5.07 1.03
C PHE A 96 1.66 -6.56 0.74
N TRP A 97 1.26 -6.98 -0.45
CA TRP A 97 1.30 -8.36 -0.89
C TRP A 97 2.44 -8.56 -1.85
N LEU A 98 3.38 -9.41 -1.47
CA LEU A 98 4.50 -9.77 -2.33
C LEU A 98 4.18 -11.09 -3.04
N PHE A 99 4.14 -11.03 -4.35
CA PHE A 99 3.94 -12.22 -5.19
C PHE A 99 5.28 -12.62 -5.77
N GLU A 100 5.71 -13.83 -5.44
CA GLU A 100 6.97 -14.38 -5.91
C GLU A 100 6.72 -15.53 -6.85
N SER A 101 7.43 -15.50 -7.99
CA SER A 101 7.39 -16.62 -8.90
C SER A 101 8.14 -17.81 -8.29
N ASN A 102 7.58 -18.98 -8.45
CA ASN A 102 8.19 -20.22 -8.00
C ASN A 102 8.90 -20.90 -9.15
N SER A 103 10.08 -21.35 -8.87
CA SER A 103 10.81 -22.19 -9.80
C SER A 103 10.21 -23.58 -9.86
#